data_e6a5ecbeb7212c4c8c707a7dd79926e8
#
_entry.id   e6a5ecbeb7212c4c8c707a7dd79926e8
#
_cell.length_a   1.000
_cell.length_b   1.000
_cell.length_c   1.000
_cell.angle_alpha   90.00
_cell.angle_beta   90.00
_cell.angle_gamma   90.00
#
_symmetry.space_group_name_H-M   'P 1'
#
loop_
_entity.id
_entity.type
_entity.pdbx_description
1 polymer ?
#
loop_
_entity_poly.entity_id
_entity_poly.type
_entity_poly.pdbx_seq_one_letter_code
_entity_poly.pdbx_strand_id
1 'polypeptide(L)'
;VNFLLKNKYVFLLIKNTFSIDFHLIFIPIFAPYIIWLFLWMNSKRNKIFIILKISCIFLLPILLQSFSFHRNNNRKIQKIVISRQENTQHIQQAQYITNDAVENLLFSAKNAEEYTLQEIKINALEKMLAANPMVEHADIYLTIDGVLKIVIKQREPIARMVRGGQFYYMDIQGKRMPLSDASSARVPLVRGVEEPMWEDAHIILKHIYMDHFLRENIVELSVNKGKFFARLRGANFSVCLGKSDDINLKFNNLKAFYKKAAKDNFLDRYTEVNLQYYNQVVCTHAHAVVEEGNQ
;
A
#
# COMPACT_ATOMS: atom_id res chain seq x y z
N VAL A 1 9.71 -6.95 25.92
CA VAL A 1 8.67 -7.37 24.95
C VAL A 1 7.26 -6.92 25.41
N ASN A 2 7.03 -6.67 26.71
CA ASN A 2 5.70 -6.30 27.26
C ASN A 2 5.34 -4.81 27.23
N PHE A 3 6.24 -3.92 26.79
CA PHE A 3 5.99 -2.47 26.78
C PHE A 3 5.38 -1.98 25.44
N LEU A 4 5.61 -2.69 24.35
CA LEU A 4 5.11 -2.33 23.01
C LEU A 4 3.67 -2.79 22.72
N LEU A 5 3.19 -3.81 23.44
CA LEU A 5 1.80 -4.29 23.27
C LEU A 5 0.77 -3.39 23.97
N LYS A 6 1.17 -2.65 25.01
CA LYS A 6 0.28 -1.73 25.74
C LYS A 6 -0.09 -0.48 24.95
N ASN A 7 0.80 -0.04 24.03
CA ASN A 7 0.53 1.15 23.21
C ASN A 7 -0.41 0.88 22.01
N LYS A 8 -0.51 -0.36 21.53
CA LYS A 8 -1.40 -0.70 20.41
C LYS A 8 -2.87 -0.71 20.81
N TYR A 9 -3.19 -1.08 22.06
CA TYR A 9 -4.55 -1.04 22.59
C TYR A 9 -5.02 0.38 22.94
N VAL A 10 -4.13 1.24 23.38
CA VAL A 10 -4.42 2.67 23.62
C VAL A 10 -4.73 3.39 22.30
N PHE A 11 -4.03 3.05 21.22
CA PHE A 11 -4.27 3.64 19.88
C PHE A 11 -5.59 3.18 19.23
N LEU A 12 -6.01 1.94 19.46
CA LEU A 12 -7.28 1.40 18.96
C LEU A 12 -8.51 1.94 19.72
N LEU A 13 -8.36 2.25 21.01
CA LEU A 13 -9.39 2.90 21.82
C LEU A 13 -9.64 4.36 21.42
N ILE A 14 -8.60 5.06 20.99
CA ILE A 14 -8.73 6.46 20.52
C ILE A 14 -9.43 6.57 19.14
N LYS A 15 -9.32 5.55 18.28
CA LYS A 15 -9.94 5.57 16.94
C LYS A 15 -11.47 5.42 16.95
N ASN A 16 -12.05 4.85 18.00
CA ASN A 16 -13.52 4.56 18.08
C ASN A 16 -14.33 5.37 19.09
N THR A 17 -13.69 6.22 19.91
CA THR A 17 -14.38 6.81 21.08
C THR A 17 -14.46 8.34 21.08
N PHE A 18 -14.24 9.01 19.97
CA PHE A 18 -14.33 10.47 19.94
C PHE A 18 -15.76 11.03 19.95
N SER A 19 -16.76 10.17 20.13
CA SER A 19 -18.17 10.61 20.12
C SER A 19 -18.91 10.52 21.48
N ILE A 20 -18.45 9.74 22.47
CA ILE A 20 -19.33 9.45 23.64
C ILE A 20 -18.64 9.51 25.01
N ASP A 21 -17.32 9.41 25.18
CA ASP A 21 -16.73 9.09 26.49
C ASP A 21 -16.00 10.23 27.23
N PHE A 22 -16.19 11.48 26.85
CA PHE A 22 -15.63 12.60 27.62
C PHE A 22 -16.26 12.72 29.03
N HIS A 23 -17.47 12.18 29.23
CA HIS A 23 -18.14 12.18 30.53
C HIS A 23 -17.54 11.19 31.52
N LEU A 24 -16.94 10.08 31.08
CA LEU A 24 -16.43 9.03 31.98
C LEU A 24 -15.03 9.32 32.57
N ILE A 25 -14.24 10.14 31.91
CA ILE A 25 -12.87 10.47 32.38
C ILE A 25 -12.88 11.68 33.31
N PHE A 26 -13.83 12.62 33.14
CA PHE A 26 -13.88 13.83 33.94
C PHE A 26 -14.47 13.61 35.35
N ILE A 27 -15.36 12.64 35.50
CA ILE A 27 -16.04 12.36 36.80
C ILE A 27 -15.05 11.92 37.90
N PRO A 28 -14.10 10.99 37.71
CA PRO A 28 -13.23 10.54 38.81
C PRO A 28 -12.17 11.57 39.23
N ILE A 29 -11.76 12.47 38.34
CA ILE A 29 -10.73 13.49 38.67
C ILE A 29 -11.34 14.63 39.48
N PHE A 30 -12.59 14.98 39.25
CA PHE A 30 -13.29 16.06 39.92
C PHE A 30 -14.15 15.61 41.12
N ALA A 31 -14.43 14.30 41.25
CA ALA A 31 -15.19 13.75 42.36
C ALA A 31 -14.66 14.18 43.74
N PRO A 32 -13.35 14.11 44.04
CA PRO A 32 -12.84 14.54 45.36
C PRO A 32 -13.00 16.05 45.61
N TYR A 33 -12.91 16.89 44.54
CA TYR A 33 -13.12 18.33 44.65
C TYR A 33 -14.60 18.66 44.87
N ILE A 34 -15.50 17.93 44.25
CA ILE A 34 -16.96 18.07 44.43
C ILE A 34 -17.37 17.65 45.83
N ILE A 35 -16.80 16.56 46.37
CA ILE A 35 -17.06 16.07 47.73
C ILE A 35 -16.50 17.04 48.76
N TRP A 36 -15.28 17.56 48.54
CA TRP A 36 -14.68 18.57 49.42
C TRP A 36 -15.46 19.88 49.42
N LEU A 37 -15.97 20.32 48.27
CA LEU A 37 -16.81 21.49 48.15
C LEU A 37 -18.18 21.30 48.80
N PHE A 38 -18.74 20.07 48.75
CA PHE A 38 -19.99 19.70 49.43
C PHE A 38 -19.85 19.71 50.96
N LEU A 39 -18.73 19.23 51.49
CA LEU A 39 -18.40 19.29 52.91
C LEU A 39 -18.14 20.70 53.40
N TRP A 40 -17.60 21.60 52.57
CA TRP A 40 -17.40 23.03 52.92
C TRP A 40 -18.70 23.82 52.85
N MET A 41 -19.75 23.32 52.17
CA MET A 41 -21.06 23.95 52.04
C MET A 41 -21.96 23.85 53.28
N ASN A 42 -21.57 23.15 54.35
CA ASN A 42 -22.45 22.90 55.51
C ASN A 42 -22.44 24.06 56.53
N SER A 43 -22.07 25.26 56.15
CA SER A 43 -22.22 26.46 56.95
C SER A 43 -23.54 27.14 56.69
N LYS A 44 -24.39 27.29 57.69
CA LYS A 44 -25.73 27.87 57.72
C LYS A 44 -25.72 29.34 57.28
N ARG A 45 -25.58 29.66 56.02
CA ARG A 45 -25.78 31.03 55.47
C ARG A 45 -26.45 30.99 54.10
N ASN A 46 -27.68 31.50 54.06
CA ASN A 46 -28.48 31.89 52.89
C ASN A 46 -28.59 30.91 51.74
N LYS A 47 -29.76 30.30 51.59
CA LYS A 47 -30.13 29.39 50.47
C LYS A 47 -29.75 29.93 49.10
N ILE A 48 -29.79 31.25 48.90
CA ILE A 48 -29.42 31.95 47.67
C ILE A 48 -27.95 31.77 47.32
N PHE A 49 -27.01 31.86 48.32
CA PHE A 49 -25.59 31.64 48.06
C PHE A 49 -25.24 30.22 47.73
N ILE A 50 -25.99 29.24 48.25
CA ILE A 50 -25.83 27.82 47.92
C ILE A 50 -26.24 27.57 46.45
N ILE A 51 -27.39 28.11 46.03
CA ILE A 51 -27.88 27.98 44.64
C ILE A 51 -26.87 28.62 43.66
N LEU A 52 -26.33 29.80 44.00
CA LEU A 52 -25.38 30.52 43.15
C LEU A 52 -24.05 29.77 43.03
N LYS A 53 -23.56 29.13 44.12
CA LYS A 53 -22.38 28.27 44.07
C LYS A 53 -22.60 27.03 43.20
N ILE A 54 -23.73 26.34 43.35
CA ILE A 54 -24.08 25.17 42.55
C ILE A 54 -24.18 25.57 41.07
N SER A 55 -24.85 26.67 40.80
CA SER A 55 -24.93 27.19 39.40
C SER A 55 -23.54 27.47 38.81
N CYS A 56 -22.64 28.09 39.56
CA CYS A 56 -21.28 28.38 39.13
C CYS A 56 -20.46 27.09 38.81
N ILE A 57 -20.66 26.02 39.61
CA ILE A 57 -19.99 24.72 39.41
C ILE A 57 -20.41 24.06 38.12
N PHE A 58 -21.68 24.20 37.72
CA PHE A 58 -22.17 23.64 36.45
C PHE A 58 -21.89 24.56 35.26
N LEU A 59 -21.94 25.86 35.43
CA LEU A 59 -21.77 26.84 34.36
C LEU A 59 -20.33 27.01 33.94
N LEU A 60 -19.37 26.93 34.86
CA LEU A 60 -17.95 27.07 34.59
C LEU A 60 -17.40 25.96 33.64
N PRO A 61 -17.66 24.67 33.88
CA PRO A 61 -17.22 23.63 32.94
C PRO A 61 -17.82 23.77 31.54
N ILE A 62 -19.09 24.17 31.44
CA ILE A 62 -19.77 24.41 30.16
C ILE A 62 -19.11 25.55 29.39
N LEU A 63 -18.77 26.64 30.07
CA LEU A 63 -18.08 27.79 29.46
C LEU A 63 -16.65 27.39 29.03
N LEU A 64 -15.92 26.66 29.87
CA LEU A 64 -14.57 26.19 29.56
C LEU A 64 -14.58 25.21 28.38
N GLN A 65 -15.56 24.32 28.34
CA GLN A 65 -15.74 23.38 27.23
C GLN A 65 -16.09 24.10 25.92
N SER A 66 -17.01 25.07 25.96
CA SER A 66 -17.37 25.89 24.81
C SER A 66 -16.18 26.70 24.27
N PHE A 67 -15.41 27.32 25.17
CA PHE A 67 -14.19 28.05 24.81
C PHE A 67 -13.12 27.13 24.22
N SER A 68 -12.88 25.98 24.83
CA SER A 68 -11.92 24.98 24.35
C SER A 68 -12.32 24.45 22.97
N PHE A 69 -13.61 24.15 22.77
CA PHE A 69 -14.13 23.66 21.52
C PHE A 69 -13.98 24.71 20.40
N HIS A 70 -14.37 25.96 20.66
CA HIS A 70 -14.24 27.05 19.69
C HIS A 70 -12.77 27.33 19.34
N ARG A 71 -11.89 27.35 20.32
CA ARG A 71 -10.45 27.57 20.11
C ARG A 71 -9.82 26.42 19.31
N ASN A 72 -10.21 25.18 19.58
CA ASN A 72 -9.65 24.02 18.87
C ASN A 72 -10.12 23.96 17.42
N ASN A 73 -11.39 24.25 17.15
CA ASN A 73 -11.96 24.18 15.81
C ASN A 73 -11.39 25.23 14.84
N ASN A 74 -10.99 26.38 15.36
CA ASN A 74 -10.42 27.47 14.55
C ASN A 74 -8.89 27.34 14.34
N ARG A 75 -8.26 26.29 14.87
CA ARG A 75 -6.84 26.02 14.57
C ARG A 75 -6.67 25.62 13.12
N LYS A 76 -5.63 26.15 12.49
CA LYS A 76 -5.21 25.77 11.15
C LYS A 76 -4.24 24.58 11.19
N ILE A 77 -4.11 23.86 10.09
CA ILE A 77 -3.03 22.90 9.89
C ILE A 77 -1.70 23.66 9.97
N GLN A 78 -0.79 23.18 10.80
CA GLN A 78 0.55 23.77 10.93
C GLN A 78 1.52 23.18 9.91
N LYS A 79 1.38 21.89 9.61
CA LYS A 79 2.27 21.17 8.70
C LYS A 79 1.60 19.92 8.16
N ILE A 80 1.93 19.55 6.92
CA ILE A 80 1.65 18.22 6.36
C ILE A 80 2.92 17.39 6.36
N VAL A 81 2.79 16.13 6.76
CA VAL A 81 3.86 15.14 6.70
C VAL A 81 3.34 13.93 5.94
N ILE A 82 3.87 13.71 4.73
CA ILE A 82 3.56 12.54 3.92
C ILE A 82 4.66 11.52 4.15
N SER A 83 4.28 10.34 4.64
CA SER A 83 5.17 9.20 4.82
C SER A 83 4.67 8.02 4.01
N ARG A 84 5.62 7.17 3.58
CA ARG A 84 5.31 5.94 2.86
C ARG A 84 5.55 4.76 3.76
N GLN A 85 4.60 3.83 3.76
CA GLN A 85 4.80 2.55 4.41
C GLN A 85 5.74 1.71 3.54
N GLU A 86 6.92 1.42 4.06
CA GLU A 86 7.88 0.53 3.41
C GLU A 86 7.38 -0.91 3.44
N ASN A 87 7.36 -1.56 2.29
CA ASN A 87 7.18 -3.00 2.23
C ASN A 87 8.53 -3.65 2.59
N THR A 88 8.55 -4.46 3.63
CA THR A 88 9.73 -5.06 4.25
C THR A 88 10.53 -5.99 3.33
N GLN A 89 10.08 -6.24 2.10
CA GLN A 89 10.68 -7.28 1.24
C GLN A 89 11.56 -6.75 0.09
N HIS A 90 11.52 -5.45 -0.25
CA HIS A 90 12.28 -4.96 -1.41
C HIS A 90 12.97 -3.62 -1.13
N ILE A 91 14.29 -3.69 -1.24
CA ILE A 91 15.24 -2.58 -1.17
C ILE A 91 14.94 -1.61 -2.33
N GLN A 92 14.66 -0.35 -2.03
CA GLN A 92 14.33 0.76 -2.95
C GLN A 92 12.94 0.67 -3.59
N GLN A 93 11.94 1.12 -2.85
CA GLN A 93 10.63 1.40 -3.44
C GLN A 93 10.72 2.63 -4.36
N ALA A 94 10.49 2.39 -5.65
CA ALA A 94 10.28 3.46 -6.59
C ALA A 94 9.05 4.29 -6.17
N GLN A 95 9.15 5.60 -6.28
CA GLN A 95 8.05 6.48 -5.94
C GLN A 95 7.13 6.65 -7.16
N TYR A 96 5.98 5.98 -7.16
CA TYR A 96 5.02 6.04 -8.26
C TYR A 96 4.04 7.22 -8.15
N ILE A 97 3.81 7.76 -6.95
CA ILE A 97 3.04 8.97 -6.72
C ILE A 97 3.91 9.97 -5.95
N THR A 98 4.05 11.20 -6.44
CA THR A 98 4.83 12.26 -5.79
C THR A 98 4.07 12.86 -4.61
N ASN A 99 4.78 13.54 -3.68
CA ASN A 99 4.14 14.26 -2.58
C ASN A 99 3.25 15.38 -3.12
N ASP A 100 3.75 16.12 -4.13
CA ASP A 100 2.99 17.21 -4.76
C ASP A 100 1.70 16.70 -5.41
N ALA A 101 1.74 15.50 -6.04
CA ALA A 101 0.53 14.89 -6.60
C ALA A 101 -0.48 14.51 -5.51
N VAL A 102 -0.01 14.05 -4.34
CA VAL A 102 -0.86 13.75 -3.18
C VAL A 102 -1.47 15.03 -2.62
N GLU A 103 -0.68 16.08 -2.43
CA GLU A 103 -1.16 17.36 -1.92
C GLU A 103 -2.17 18.00 -2.88
N ASN A 104 -1.88 18.03 -4.17
CA ASN A 104 -2.79 18.55 -5.19
C ASN A 104 -4.10 17.76 -5.26
N LEU A 105 -4.05 16.43 -5.07
CA LEU A 105 -5.25 15.60 -5.04
C LEU A 105 -6.16 15.95 -3.85
N LEU A 106 -5.57 16.18 -2.68
CA LEU A 106 -6.31 16.41 -1.44
C LEU A 106 -6.74 17.88 -1.25
N PHE A 107 -5.92 18.81 -1.71
CA PHE A 107 -6.03 20.24 -1.42
C PHE A 107 -6.06 21.10 -2.70
N SER A 108 -6.89 20.70 -3.67
CA SER A 108 -6.97 21.39 -4.98
C SER A 108 -7.54 22.81 -4.92
N ALA A 109 -8.31 23.16 -3.88
CA ALA A 109 -9.02 24.44 -3.80
C ALA A 109 -8.22 25.57 -3.14
N LYS A 110 -7.38 25.25 -2.16
CA LYS A 110 -6.52 26.20 -1.42
C LYS A 110 -5.35 25.43 -0.78
N ASN A 111 -4.30 26.17 -0.40
CA ASN A 111 -3.16 25.53 0.29
C ASN A 111 -3.62 24.81 1.57
N ALA A 112 -3.04 23.68 1.84
CA ALA A 112 -3.42 22.83 2.97
C ALA A 112 -3.35 23.54 4.33
N GLU A 113 -2.37 24.45 4.51
CA GLU A 113 -2.18 25.26 5.72
C GLU A 113 -3.28 26.32 5.94
N GLU A 114 -4.09 26.57 4.93
CA GLU A 114 -5.23 27.49 5.03
C GLU A 114 -6.50 26.84 5.56
N TYR A 115 -6.53 25.49 5.58
CA TYR A 115 -7.68 24.75 6.12
C TYR A 115 -7.69 24.78 7.64
N THR A 116 -8.86 25.00 8.20
CA THR A 116 -9.10 24.82 9.63
C THR A 116 -9.33 23.34 9.95
N LEU A 117 -9.04 22.94 11.20
CA LEU A 117 -9.26 21.55 11.63
C LEU A 117 -10.73 21.12 11.48
N GLN A 118 -11.67 22.05 11.55
CA GLN A 118 -13.10 21.80 11.39
C GLN A 118 -13.49 21.48 9.93
N GLU A 119 -12.79 22.09 8.95
CA GLU A 119 -13.06 21.86 7.52
C GLU A 119 -12.57 20.51 7.04
N ILE A 120 -11.61 19.90 7.77
CA ILE A 120 -10.98 18.65 7.37
C ILE A 120 -11.85 17.47 7.75
N LYS A 121 -12.36 16.79 6.73
CA LYS A 121 -13.07 15.52 6.87
C LYS A 121 -12.11 14.37 6.56
N ILE A 122 -11.36 13.88 7.56
CA ILE A 122 -10.33 12.84 7.41
C ILE A 122 -10.83 11.66 6.58
N ASN A 123 -12.02 11.12 6.88
CA ASN A 123 -12.61 10.00 6.14
C ASN A 123 -12.84 10.31 4.64
N ALA A 124 -13.10 11.57 4.29
CA ALA A 124 -13.27 11.98 2.90
C ALA A 124 -11.91 12.02 2.18
N LEU A 125 -10.88 12.55 2.83
CA LEU A 125 -9.51 12.57 2.30
C LEU A 125 -8.94 11.17 2.12
N GLU A 126 -9.14 10.26 3.09
CA GLU A 126 -8.75 8.83 2.97
C GLU A 126 -9.43 8.17 1.76
N LYS A 127 -10.75 8.39 1.57
CA LYS A 127 -11.48 7.87 0.41
C LYS A 127 -10.97 8.43 -0.92
N MET A 128 -10.60 9.72 -0.96
CA MET A 128 -10.01 10.33 -2.16
C MET A 128 -8.67 9.68 -2.51
N LEU A 129 -7.80 9.45 -1.52
CA LEU A 129 -6.54 8.76 -1.75
C LEU A 129 -6.74 7.29 -2.13
N ALA A 130 -7.65 6.58 -1.48
CA ALA A 130 -7.95 5.18 -1.79
C ALA A 130 -8.57 5.00 -3.20
N ALA A 131 -9.21 6.03 -3.74
CA ALA A 131 -9.71 6.04 -5.12
C ALA A 131 -8.60 6.19 -6.16
N ASN A 132 -7.40 6.65 -5.76
CA ASN A 132 -6.27 6.77 -6.67
C ASN A 132 -5.72 5.37 -7.02
N PRO A 133 -5.61 5.01 -8.30
CA PRO A 133 -5.17 3.68 -8.71
C PRO A 133 -3.70 3.36 -8.38
N MET A 134 -2.90 4.34 -7.96
CA MET A 134 -1.52 4.15 -7.49
C MET A 134 -1.45 3.79 -6.00
N VAL A 135 -2.55 3.97 -5.27
CA VAL A 135 -2.61 3.78 -3.82
C VAL A 135 -3.27 2.44 -3.49
N GLU A 136 -2.60 1.63 -2.67
CA GLU A 136 -3.16 0.40 -2.13
C GLU A 136 -3.97 0.69 -0.86
N HIS A 137 -3.39 1.50 0.03
CA HIS A 137 -4.00 1.92 1.28
C HIS A 137 -3.47 3.28 1.71
N ALA A 138 -4.30 4.07 2.38
CA ALA A 138 -3.92 5.34 2.95
C ALA A 138 -4.58 5.54 4.31
N ASP A 139 -3.78 5.94 5.29
CA ASP A 139 -4.23 6.36 6.62
C ASP A 139 -3.91 7.85 6.79
N ILE A 140 -4.89 8.63 7.23
CA ILE A 140 -4.72 10.05 7.53
C ILE A 140 -5.08 10.29 8.97
N TYR A 141 -4.22 10.97 9.71
CA TYR A 141 -4.51 11.36 11.08
C TYR A 141 -3.91 12.71 11.43
N LEU A 142 -4.61 13.40 12.32
CA LEU A 142 -4.22 14.70 12.81
C LEU A 142 -3.63 14.55 14.22
N THR A 143 -2.47 15.14 14.43
CA THR A 143 -1.84 15.18 15.76
C THR A 143 -2.39 16.35 16.59
N ILE A 144 -2.19 16.29 17.92
CA ILE A 144 -2.60 17.33 18.84
C ILE A 144 -1.93 18.67 18.50
N ASP A 145 -0.73 18.64 17.94
CA ASP A 145 0.05 19.81 17.54
C ASP A 145 -0.45 20.44 16.21
N GLY A 146 -1.49 19.88 15.60
CA GLY A 146 -2.03 20.38 14.33
C GLY A 146 -1.26 19.94 13.10
N VAL A 147 -0.44 18.87 13.21
CA VAL A 147 0.25 18.25 12.06
C VAL A 147 -0.65 17.20 11.44
N LEU A 148 -0.96 17.37 10.14
CA LEU A 148 -1.68 16.37 9.36
C LEU A 148 -0.67 15.33 8.84
N LYS A 149 -0.77 14.10 9.31
CA LYS A 149 0.07 13.00 8.85
C LYS A 149 -0.70 12.13 7.88
N ILE A 150 -0.09 11.89 6.73
CA ILE A 150 -0.62 11.07 5.63
C ILE A 150 0.34 9.91 5.45
N VAL A 151 -0.13 8.69 5.72
CA VAL A 151 0.64 7.47 5.54
C VAL A 151 0.09 6.73 4.34
N ILE A 152 0.90 6.56 3.30
CA ILE A 152 0.48 5.96 2.03
C ILE A 152 1.23 4.65 1.82
N LYS A 153 0.48 3.58 1.56
CA LYS A 153 0.99 2.35 0.98
C LYS A 153 0.71 2.37 -0.51
N GLN A 154 1.76 2.48 -1.33
CA GLN A 154 1.65 2.45 -2.78
C GLN A 154 1.39 1.03 -3.28
N ARG A 155 0.67 0.89 -4.42
CA ARG A 155 0.57 -0.40 -5.11
C ARG A 155 1.93 -0.81 -5.66
N GLU A 156 2.18 -2.10 -5.66
CA GLU A 156 3.43 -2.71 -6.06
C GLU A 156 3.27 -3.39 -7.43
N PRO A 157 3.81 -2.82 -8.52
CA PRO A 157 3.70 -3.41 -9.84
C PRO A 157 4.58 -4.65 -9.96
N ILE A 158 4.03 -5.74 -10.51
CA ILE A 158 4.73 -7.00 -10.77
C ILE A 158 4.93 -7.27 -12.26
N ALA A 159 4.22 -6.56 -13.13
CA ALA A 159 4.35 -6.68 -14.58
C ALA A 159 3.93 -5.41 -15.31
N ARG A 160 4.49 -5.17 -16.50
CA ARG A 160 4.04 -4.16 -17.45
C ARG A 160 3.25 -4.83 -18.56
N MET A 161 1.96 -4.59 -18.59
CA MET A 161 1.02 -5.16 -19.57
C MET A 161 0.95 -4.31 -20.83
N VAL A 162 0.80 -4.98 -21.97
CA VAL A 162 0.54 -4.32 -23.27
C VAL A 162 -0.74 -4.88 -23.84
N ARG A 163 -1.73 -4.02 -24.10
CA ARG A 163 -3.00 -4.40 -24.74
C ARG A 163 -3.48 -3.26 -25.63
N GLY A 164 -3.76 -3.56 -26.90
CA GLY A 164 -4.27 -2.55 -27.85
C GLY A 164 -3.36 -1.33 -28.00
N GLY A 165 -2.04 -1.48 -27.87
CA GLY A 165 -1.08 -0.37 -27.92
C GLY A 165 -0.97 0.45 -26.63
N GLN A 166 -1.79 0.16 -25.63
CA GLN A 166 -1.74 0.82 -24.33
C GLN A 166 -0.87 0.04 -23.35
N PHE A 167 -0.15 0.79 -22.50
CA PHE A 167 0.68 0.24 -21.43
C PHE A 167 0.07 0.56 -20.08
N TYR A 168 0.06 -0.43 -19.18
CA TYR A 168 -0.33 -0.30 -17.80
C TYR A 168 0.39 -1.34 -16.94
N TYR A 169 0.41 -1.18 -15.64
CA TYR A 169 0.95 -2.20 -14.74
C TYR A 169 -0.15 -3.15 -14.24
N MET A 170 0.27 -4.37 -13.93
CA MET A 170 -0.45 -5.28 -13.03
C MET A 170 0.24 -5.22 -11.68
N ASP A 171 -0.53 -4.99 -10.61
CA ASP A 171 -0.01 -5.02 -9.24
C ASP A 171 0.01 -6.44 -8.66
N ILE A 172 0.61 -6.59 -7.47
CA ILE A 172 0.73 -7.88 -6.77
C ILE A 172 -0.62 -8.51 -6.42
N GLN A 173 -1.71 -7.73 -6.41
CA GLN A 173 -3.08 -8.18 -6.19
C GLN A 173 -3.80 -8.55 -7.49
N GLY A 174 -3.12 -8.45 -8.64
CA GLY A 174 -3.70 -8.69 -9.95
C GLY A 174 -4.56 -7.52 -10.48
N LYS A 175 -4.52 -6.35 -9.83
CA LYS A 175 -5.28 -5.18 -10.27
C LYS A 175 -4.51 -4.37 -11.31
N ARG A 176 -5.26 -3.66 -12.15
CA ARG A 176 -4.68 -2.74 -13.13
C ARG A 176 -4.24 -1.45 -12.43
N MET A 177 -3.06 -0.98 -12.77
CA MET A 177 -2.46 0.24 -12.27
C MET A 177 -1.91 1.02 -13.48
N PRO A 178 -2.16 2.33 -13.61
CA PRO A 178 -1.60 3.13 -14.71
C PRO A 178 -0.08 3.22 -14.60
N LEU A 179 0.58 3.66 -15.68
CA LEU A 179 1.99 4.02 -15.62
C LEU A 179 2.16 5.27 -14.76
N SER A 180 3.31 5.38 -14.12
CA SER A 180 3.69 6.58 -13.37
C SER A 180 4.65 7.43 -14.19
N ASP A 181 4.42 8.74 -14.18
CA ASP A 181 5.36 9.71 -14.76
C ASP A 181 6.59 9.92 -13.87
N ALA A 182 6.46 9.64 -12.56
CA ALA A 182 7.54 9.84 -11.60
C ALA A 182 8.58 8.72 -11.63
N SER A 183 8.17 7.48 -11.92
CA SER A 183 9.06 6.32 -11.85
C SER A 183 8.60 5.15 -12.72
N SER A 184 9.57 4.40 -13.23
CA SER A 184 9.32 3.20 -14.04
C SER A 184 9.74 1.94 -13.30
N ALA A 185 8.81 0.97 -13.17
CA ALA A 185 9.10 -0.30 -12.53
C ALA A 185 9.96 -1.20 -13.43
N ARG A 186 10.93 -1.89 -12.81
CA ARG A 186 11.71 -2.97 -13.45
C ARG A 186 10.96 -4.29 -13.29
N VAL A 187 10.01 -4.52 -14.16
CA VAL A 187 9.14 -5.69 -14.17
C VAL A 187 9.07 -6.28 -15.57
N PRO A 188 8.72 -7.57 -15.73
CA PRO A 188 8.57 -8.21 -17.03
C PRO A 188 7.55 -7.49 -17.91
N LEU A 189 7.82 -7.44 -19.21
CA LEU A 189 6.85 -7.00 -20.21
C LEU A 189 5.91 -8.16 -20.54
N VAL A 190 4.61 -7.90 -20.55
CA VAL A 190 3.59 -8.95 -20.81
C VAL A 190 2.76 -8.60 -22.02
N ARG A 191 2.65 -9.55 -22.97
CA ARG A 191 1.95 -9.37 -24.24
C ARG A 191 0.95 -10.48 -24.50
N GLY A 192 -0.15 -10.15 -25.19
CA GLY A 192 -1.12 -11.13 -25.68
C GLY A 192 -2.03 -11.73 -24.60
N VAL A 193 -2.05 -11.18 -23.40
CA VAL A 193 -2.95 -11.63 -22.32
C VAL A 193 -4.33 -11.00 -22.53
N GLU A 194 -5.32 -11.87 -22.74
CA GLU A 194 -6.75 -11.53 -22.80
C GLU A 194 -7.41 -11.76 -21.43
N GLU A 195 -8.64 -11.23 -21.24
CA GLU A 195 -9.36 -11.33 -19.96
C GLU A 195 -9.49 -12.77 -19.42
N PRO A 196 -9.79 -13.80 -20.23
CA PRO A 196 -9.90 -15.17 -19.72
C PRO A 196 -8.59 -15.74 -19.17
N MET A 197 -7.45 -15.17 -19.59
CA MET A 197 -6.11 -15.60 -19.16
C MET A 197 -5.50 -14.70 -18.09
N TRP A 198 -6.26 -13.72 -17.60
CA TRP A 198 -5.77 -12.73 -16.65
C TRP A 198 -5.31 -13.36 -15.32
N GLU A 199 -6.12 -14.28 -14.79
CA GLU A 199 -5.82 -14.96 -13.54
C GLU A 199 -4.58 -15.89 -13.67
N ASP A 200 -4.49 -16.64 -14.77
CA ASP A 200 -3.29 -17.46 -15.03
C ASP A 200 -2.03 -16.61 -15.15
N ALA A 201 -2.13 -15.46 -15.85
CA ALA A 201 -1.01 -14.51 -15.93
C ALA A 201 -0.63 -13.96 -14.55
N HIS A 202 -1.61 -13.59 -13.73
CA HIS A 202 -1.37 -13.10 -12.37
C HIS A 202 -0.65 -14.15 -11.50
N ILE A 203 -1.09 -15.41 -11.54
CA ILE A 203 -0.45 -16.51 -10.81
C ILE A 203 1.01 -16.66 -11.24
N ILE A 204 1.28 -16.72 -12.55
CA ILE A 204 2.65 -16.85 -13.08
C ILE A 204 3.51 -15.66 -12.66
N LEU A 205 3.02 -14.44 -12.85
CA LEU A 205 3.75 -13.21 -12.55
C LEU A 205 4.04 -13.02 -11.07
N LYS A 206 3.10 -13.41 -10.21
CA LYS A 206 3.29 -13.40 -8.76
C LYS A 206 4.41 -14.34 -8.34
N HIS A 207 4.52 -15.54 -8.94
CA HIS A 207 5.62 -16.44 -8.67
C HIS A 207 6.96 -15.88 -9.18
N ILE A 208 6.97 -15.25 -10.38
CA ILE A 208 8.17 -14.57 -10.90
C ILE A 208 8.60 -13.47 -9.93
N TYR A 209 7.66 -12.67 -9.45
CA TYR A 209 7.94 -11.55 -8.55
C TYR A 209 8.51 -12.01 -7.19
N MET A 210 7.98 -13.10 -6.63
CA MET A 210 8.40 -13.63 -5.33
C MET A 210 9.76 -14.34 -5.36
N ASP A 211 10.18 -14.86 -6.50
CA ASP A 211 11.46 -15.57 -6.64
C ASP A 211 12.54 -14.63 -7.17
N HIS A 212 13.64 -14.49 -6.44
CA HIS A 212 14.74 -13.59 -6.79
C HIS A 212 15.34 -13.89 -8.17
N PHE A 213 15.61 -15.18 -8.45
CA PHE A 213 16.20 -15.60 -9.73
C PHE A 213 15.26 -15.30 -10.90
N LEU A 214 13.99 -15.65 -10.78
CA LEU A 214 13.00 -15.43 -11.83
C LEU A 214 12.80 -13.94 -12.10
N ARG A 215 12.69 -13.13 -11.04
CA ARG A 215 12.53 -11.67 -11.13
C ARG A 215 13.67 -10.97 -11.85
N GLU A 216 14.90 -11.44 -11.67
CA GLU A 216 16.07 -10.85 -12.32
C GLU A 216 16.25 -11.32 -13.75
N ASN A 217 15.85 -12.54 -14.04
CA ASN A 217 16.12 -13.17 -15.33
C ASN A 217 14.96 -13.14 -16.31
N ILE A 218 13.70 -13.21 -15.89
CA ILE A 218 12.56 -13.15 -16.82
C ILE A 218 12.28 -11.70 -17.18
N VAL A 219 12.40 -11.39 -18.48
CA VAL A 219 12.21 -10.03 -19.02
C VAL A 219 10.89 -9.87 -19.78
N GLU A 220 10.31 -10.96 -20.27
CA GLU A 220 9.07 -10.93 -21.03
C GLU A 220 8.25 -12.20 -20.78
N LEU A 221 6.93 -12.02 -20.74
CA LEU A 221 5.94 -13.08 -20.76
C LEU A 221 5.00 -12.81 -21.93
N SER A 222 4.82 -13.77 -22.81
CA SER A 222 3.91 -13.64 -23.96
C SER A 222 2.93 -14.80 -24.03
N VAL A 223 1.78 -14.54 -24.63
CA VAL A 223 0.78 -15.57 -24.87
C VAL A 223 0.69 -15.85 -26.37
N ASN A 224 0.78 -17.12 -26.73
CA ASN A 224 0.58 -17.60 -28.10
C ASN A 224 -0.25 -18.89 -28.07
N LYS A 225 -1.35 -18.94 -28.85
CA LYS A 225 -2.27 -20.08 -28.93
C LYS A 225 -2.70 -20.59 -27.53
N GLY A 226 -2.99 -19.68 -26.60
CA GLY A 226 -3.45 -20.01 -25.25
C GLY A 226 -2.36 -20.60 -24.31
N LYS A 227 -1.09 -20.47 -24.67
CA LYS A 227 0.06 -20.91 -23.87
C LYS A 227 0.94 -19.74 -23.53
N PHE A 228 1.50 -19.76 -22.31
CA PHE A 228 2.45 -18.76 -21.84
C PHE A 228 3.88 -19.15 -22.23
N PHE A 229 4.62 -18.16 -22.72
CA PHE A 229 6.03 -18.26 -23.06
C PHE A 229 6.79 -17.17 -22.28
N ALA A 230 7.88 -17.56 -21.64
CA ALA A 230 8.77 -16.64 -20.98
C ALA A 230 10.07 -16.48 -21.76
N ARG A 231 10.63 -15.25 -21.74
CA ARG A 231 11.95 -14.95 -22.30
C ARG A 231 12.88 -14.51 -21.17
N LEU A 232 14.07 -15.13 -21.14
CA LEU A 232 15.08 -14.82 -20.15
C LEU A 232 16.10 -13.82 -20.69
N ARG A 233 16.69 -13.07 -19.78
CA ARG A 233 17.78 -12.15 -20.06
C ARG A 233 19.03 -12.97 -20.42
N GLY A 234 19.70 -12.61 -21.53
CA GLY A 234 20.92 -13.26 -21.95
C GLY A 234 20.77 -14.71 -22.44
N ALA A 235 19.53 -15.16 -22.73
CA ALA A 235 19.28 -16.45 -23.36
C ALA A 235 18.56 -16.25 -24.71
N ASN A 236 18.97 -17.01 -25.72
CA ASN A 236 18.40 -16.93 -27.07
C ASN A 236 17.19 -17.85 -27.28
N PHE A 237 16.82 -18.64 -26.27
CA PHE A 237 15.67 -19.54 -26.32
C PHE A 237 14.43 -18.95 -25.64
N SER A 238 13.26 -19.39 -26.08
CA SER A 238 11.99 -19.17 -25.41
C SER A 238 11.67 -20.32 -24.47
N VAL A 239 11.00 -20.02 -23.35
CA VAL A 239 10.56 -21.01 -22.37
C VAL A 239 9.05 -21.17 -22.45
N CYS A 240 8.57 -22.32 -22.91
CA CYS A 240 7.16 -22.65 -22.96
C CYS A 240 6.69 -23.15 -21.58
N LEU A 241 5.92 -22.33 -20.87
CA LEU A 241 5.32 -22.66 -19.58
C LEU A 241 3.98 -23.39 -19.71
N GLY A 242 3.29 -23.21 -20.86
CA GLY A 242 1.93 -23.70 -21.04
C GLY A 242 0.92 -22.86 -20.24
N LYS A 243 0.15 -23.51 -19.36
CA LYS A 243 -0.78 -22.88 -18.42
C LYS A 243 -0.12 -22.66 -17.05
N SER A 244 -0.83 -22.05 -16.12
CA SER A 244 -0.38 -21.76 -14.74
C SER A 244 -0.34 -22.96 -13.81
N ASP A 245 -0.84 -24.12 -14.26
CA ASP A 245 -0.80 -25.38 -13.50
C ASP A 245 0.66 -25.77 -13.13
N ASP A 246 0.84 -26.28 -11.93
CA ASP A 246 2.13 -26.73 -11.38
C ASP A 246 3.29 -25.72 -11.56
N ILE A 247 3.01 -24.43 -11.58
CA ILE A 247 3.98 -23.38 -11.94
C ILE A 247 5.23 -23.40 -11.05
N ASN A 248 5.10 -23.77 -9.78
CA ASN A 248 6.25 -23.93 -8.88
C ASN A 248 7.22 -25.01 -9.37
N LEU A 249 6.69 -26.17 -9.81
CA LEU A 249 7.51 -27.26 -10.35
C LEU A 249 8.19 -26.84 -11.64
N LYS A 250 7.42 -26.20 -12.55
CA LYS A 250 7.95 -25.69 -13.82
C LYS A 250 9.11 -24.71 -13.60
N PHE A 251 8.98 -23.78 -12.67
CA PHE A 251 10.04 -22.82 -12.36
C PHE A 251 11.24 -23.47 -11.65
N ASN A 252 11.02 -24.46 -10.81
CA ASN A 252 12.14 -25.22 -10.21
C ASN A 252 12.92 -25.99 -11.28
N ASN A 253 12.23 -26.62 -12.24
CA ASN A 253 12.84 -27.30 -13.37
C ASN A 253 13.59 -26.30 -14.26
N LEU A 254 13.05 -25.12 -14.51
CA LEU A 254 13.72 -24.05 -15.25
C LEU A 254 15.03 -23.62 -14.57
N LYS A 255 15.00 -23.41 -13.25
CA LYS A 255 16.19 -23.00 -12.48
C LYS A 255 17.28 -24.08 -12.53
N ALA A 256 16.89 -25.35 -12.39
CA ALA A 256 17.83 -26.49 -12.46
C ALA A 256 18.44 -26.58 -13.86
N PHE A 257 17.61 -26.51 -14.90
CA PHE A 257 18.06 -26.50 -16.30
C PHE A 257 19.03 -25.35 -16.57
N TYR A 258 18.62 -24.12 -16.23
CA TYR A 258 19.42 -22.93 -16.48
C TYR A 258 20.80 -23.00 -15.80
N LYS A 259 20.83 -23.43 -14.54
CA LYS A 259 22.07 -23.60 -13.78
C LYS A 259 23.01 -24.60 -14.46
N LYS A 260 22.49 -25.73 -14.96
CA LYS A 260 23.27 -26.75 -15.66
C LYS A 260 23.74 -26.23 -17.02
N ALA A 261 22.83 -25.69 -17.84
CA ALA A 261 23.16 -25.22 -19.18
C ALA A 261 24.14 -24.03 -19.17
N ALA A 262 24.03 -23.14 -18.17
CA ALA A 262 24.98 -22.05 -17.98
C ALA A 262 26.37 -22.55 -17.60
N LYS A 263 26.47 -23.55 -16.68
CA LYS A 263 27.74 -24.17 -16.28
C LYS A 263 28.45 -24.85 -17.46
N ASP A 264 27.67 -25.50 -18.34
CA ASP A 264 28.18 -26.27 -19.47
C ASP A 264 28.35 -25.40 -20.73
N ASN A 265 28.04 -24.09 -20.69
CA ASN A 265 28.02 -23.14 -21.82
C ASN A 265 27.13 -23.60 -22.99
N PHE A 266 25.97 -24.18 -22.67
CA PHE A 266 25.02 -24.71 -23.65
C PHE A 266 23.77 -23.84 -23.86
N LEU A 267 23.67 -22.68 -23.22
CA LEU A 267 22.48 -21.80 -23.33
C LEU A 267 22.16 -21.44 -24.81
N ASP A 268 23.16 -21.18 -25.62
CA ASP A 268 22.98 -20.77 -27.04
C ASP A 268 22.65 -21.94 -27.97
N ARG A 269 22.68 -23.18 -27.49
CA ARG A 269 22.36 -24.35 -28.31
C ARG A 269 20.88 -24.64 -28.43
N TYR A 270 20.05 -23.94 -27.69
CA TYR A 270 18.62 -24.19 -27.63
C TYR A 270 17.84 -23.03 -28.26
N THR A 271 16.70 -23.36 -28.90
CA THR A 271 15.72 -22.40 -29.42
C THR A 271 14.46 -22.35 -28.55
N GLU A 272 14.09 -23.48 -27.96
CA GLU A 272 12.94 -23.59 -27.07
C GLU A 272 13.23 -24.59 -25.94
N VAL A 273 12.76 -24.21 -24.73
CA VAL A 273 12.73 -25.06 -23.54
C VAL A 273 11.28 -25.24 -23.11
N ASN A 274 10.76 -26.46 -23.21
CA ASN A 274 9.37 -26.76 -22.94
C ASN A 274 9.21 -27.40 -21.56
N LEU A 275 8.42 -26.75 -20.68
CA LEU A 275 8.17 -27.14 -19.29
C LEU A 275 6.76 -27.68 -19.07
N GLN A 276 5.98 -27.93 -20.12
CA GLN A 276 4.59 -28.40 -20.00
C GLN A 276 4.51 -29.87 -19.54
N TYR A 277 5.58 -30.64 -19.70
CA TYR A 277 5.60 -32.04 -19.37
C TYR A 277 5.99 -32.26 -17.89
N TYR A 278 5.21 -33.08 -17.20
CA TYR A 278 5.46 -33.38 -15.79
C TYR A 278 6.87 -33.94 -15.56
N ASN A 279 7.62 -33.33 -14.65
CA ASN A 279 9.00 -33.69 -14.28
C ASN A 279 9.99 -33.78 -15.45
N GLN A 280 9.72 -33.20 -16.61
CA GLN A 280 10.61 -33.24 -17.75
C GLN A 280 10.84 -31.82 -18.32
N VAL A 281 12.08 -31.60 -18.77
CA VAL A 281 12.47 -30.42 -19.53
C VAL A 281 12.82 -30.88 -20.93
N VAL A 282 11.95 -30.53 -21.90
CA VAL A 282 12.16 -30.89 -23.30
C VAL A 282 12.76 -29.70 -24.02
N CYS A 283 13.94 -29.90 -24.63
CA CYS A 283 14.67 -28.82 -25.30
C CYS A 283 14.74 -29.07 -26.81
N THR A 284 14.48 -28.02 -27.59
CA THR A 284 14.68 -27.99 -29.04
C THR A 284 16.04 -27.37 -29.33
N HIS A 285 16.90 -28.08 -30.05
CA HIS A 285 18.21 -27.57 -30.45
C HIS A 285 18.05 -26.56 -31.62
N ALA A 286 18.91 -25.55 -31.63
CA ALA A 286 19.13 -24.73 -32.79
C ALA A 286 19.72 -25.65 -33.91
N HIS A 287 19.10 -25.66 -35.08
CA HIS A 287 19.72 -26.32 -36.20
C HIS A 287 21.07 -25.65 -36.50
N ALA A 288 22.15 -26.40 -36.50
CA ALA A 288 23.38 -25.92 -37.10
C ALA A 288 23.07 -25.57 -38.56
N VAL A 289 23.25 -24.30 -38.93
CA VAL A 289 23.29 -23.93 -40.35
C VAL A 289 24.51 -24.69 -40.91
N VAL A 290 24.26 -25.76 -41.63
CA VAL A 290 25.28 -26.38 -42.44
C VAL A 290 25.57 -25.36 -43.53
N GLU A 291 26.67 -24.62 -43.39
CA GLU A 291 27.23 -23.88 -44.53
C GLU A 291 27.59 -24.95 -45.57
N GLU A 292 26.71 -25.11 -46.57
CA GLU A 292 27.10 -25.80 -47.79
C GLU A 292 28.25 -24.98 -48.41
N GLY A 293 29.47 -25.43 -48.12
CA GLY A 293 30.64 -24.91 -48.76
C GLY A 293 30.52 -25.14 -50.26
N ASN A 294 30.40 -24.08 -51.01
CA ASN A 294 30.64 -24.06 -52.44
C ASN A 294 32.04 -24.61 -52.71
N GLN A 295 32.08 -25.81 -53.29
CA GLN A 295 33.21 -26.25 -54.05
C GLN A 295 33.12 -25.75 -55.48
#